data_c4fedf30f54463a42eed801afdc5a106
#
_entry.id   c4fedf30f54463a42eed801afdc5a106
#
_cell.length_a   1.000
_cell.length_b   1.000
_cell.length_c   1.000
_cell.angle_alpha   90.00
_cell.angle_beta   90.00
_cell.angle_gamma   90.00
#
_symmetry.space_group_name_H-M   'P 1'
#
loop_
_entity.id
_entity.type
_entity.pdbx_description
1 polymer ?
#
loop_
_entity_poly.entity_id
_entity_poly.type
_entity_poly.pdbx_seq_one_letter_code
_entity_poly.pdbx_strand_id
1 'polypeptide(L)'
;MVDDVISKGTSPECGKSLTYVGPSPCDLSHGYQEPIGMTVYKRRFIGVAHLALLNIVVSWGWVTYPAVPVTSAVFLNVSVNAITWLSTGTLFAYCISAPFVFQTVERLGLRGSNMITSVLLLVGNWIRYAGTASEVKNYGVVMFGQIIIGLAQPFCLSTPSKFSESWFTDKGRTSATAIATLANPLGAALGQFANPYLAKTPDDMPRMILIISSISTLAIMPSFFIPSKPPTPPSTAAAVDRTGLLVALKDVARKRNFWLLSLPFSIYVALFNSTITLLNQAVIPYGATEEEAGIAGGILIGAGLVGAAILSPLNDKFKWYMGTIRSFLPITCAMYIALIFAPASTLGIWPTYVVCAILGFSSFSTLPVLLELLAEITFPHSPEIGSTISWFGGQIFGAVFIIAQSAMVAGPSANPPYHMRWSLTFAAILSAVFLPAPLLLTLVDPGALRRREQWHNTSLETARDSA
;
A
#
# COMPACT_ATOMS: atom_id res chain seq x y z
N MET A 1 28.35 68.59 30.10
CA MET A 1 27.71 69.60 29.29
C MET A 1 27.24 68.91 28.04
N VAL A 2 26.00 68.63 28.07
CA VAL A 2 25.01 68.92 26.99
C VAL A 2 25.07 67.88 25.87
N ASP A 3 24.11 67.18 25.38
CA ASP A 3 22.65 67.04 25.63
C ASP A 3 22.17 65.96 24.65
N ASP A 4 21.18 65.26 25.09
CA ASP A 4 20.22 64.41 24.38
C ASP A 4 19.84 64.81 22.95
N VAL A 5 19.66 63.82 22.07
CA VAL A 5 18.52 63.79 21.12
C VAL A 5 18.06 62.36 20.92
N ILE A 6 16.91 62.05 21.49
CA ILE A 6 16.06 60.89 21.19
C ILE A 6 15.42 61.11 19.81
N SER A 7 15.61 60.14 18.89
CA SER A 7 14.81 60.06 17.65
C SER A 7 14.01 58.76 17.64
N LYS A 8 12.70 58.90 17.81
CA LYS A 8 11.69 57.86 17.60
C LYS A 8 11.66 57.47 16.12
N GLY A 9 11.96 56.20 15.83
CA GLY A 9 11.71 55.62 14.53
C GLY A 9 10.48 54.70 14.59
N THR A 10 9.46 55.14 13.92
CA THR A 10 8.18 54.46 13.72
C THR A 10 8.32 53.14 12.97
N SER A 11 7.69 52.10 13.52
CA SER A 11 7.52 50.78 12.86
C SER A 11 6.65 50.89 11.60
N PRO A 12 6.98 50.25 10.48
CA PRO A 12 6.05 50.13 9.36
C PRO A 12 5.04 49.01 9.63
N GLU A 13 3.77 49.35 9.47
CA GLU A 13 2.64 48.43 9.45
C GLU A 13 2.83 47.36 8.37
N CYS A 14 2.76 46.08 8.76
CA CYS A 14 2.79 44.94 7.87
C CYS A 14 1.41 44.76 7.24
N GLY A 15 1.29 45.15 5.97
CA GLY A 15 0.13 44.90 5.13
C GLY A 15 -0.09 43.39 4.91
N LYS A 16 -1.33 42.94 5.11
CA LYS A 16 -1.77 41.56 4.88
C LYS A 16 -1.71 41.21 3.40
N SER A 17 -0.63 40.52 2.96
CA SER A 17 -0.63 39.70 1.77
C SER A 17 -0.29 38.26 2.20
N LEU A 18 -1.21 37.35 1.93
CA LEU A 18 -1.05 35.92 2.15
C LEU A 18 -0.01 35.34 1.14
N THR A 19 1.25 35.57 1.43
CA THR A 19 2.36 34.81 0.82
C THR A 19 2.93 33.89 1.91
N TYR A 20 3.04 32.63 1.57
CA TYR A 20 3.63 31.57 2.40
C TYR A 20 5.07 31.96 2.76
N VAL A 21 5.26 32.41 3.98
CA VAL A 21 6.58 32.72 4.53
C VAL A 21 7.09 31.45 5.19
N GLY A 22 8.15 30.84 4.64
CA GLY A 22 8.98 29.89 5.37
C GLY A 22 9.53 30.53 6.65
N PRO A 23 10.03 29.75 7.63
CA PRO A 23 10.49 30.29 8.89
C PRO A 23 11.49 31.42 8.65
N SER A 24 11.25 32.59 9.26
CA SER A 24 12.07 33.76 9.11
C SER A 24 13.48 33.53 9.71
N PRO A 25 14.53 34.20 9.21
CA PRO A 25 15.87 34.11 9.77
C PRO A 25 15.95 34.50 11.27
N CYS A 26 14.95 35.20 11.80
CA CYS A 26 14.86 35.53 13.21
C CYS A 26 14.50 34.37 14.13
N ASP A 27 13.85 33.29 13.62
CA ASP A 27 13.53 32.10 14.41
C ASP A 27 14.76 31.17 14.60
N LEU A 28 15.86 31.44 13.89
CA LEU A 28 17.12 30.70 14.03
C LEU A 28 18.00 31.15 15.19
N SER A 29 17.64 32.23 15.89
CA SER A 29 18.42 32.74 17.02
C SER A 29 18.04 32.16 18.38
N HIS A 30 16.98 31.36 18.49
CA HIS A 30 16.67 30.63 19.71
C HIS A 30 17.43 29.30 19.75
N GLY A 31 18.65 29.37 20.31
CA GLY A 31 19.33 28.25 20.93
C GLY A 31 19.50 27.00 20.06
N TYR A 32 20.52 26.99 19.18
CA TYR A 32 21.13 25.74 18.76
C TYR A 32 21.66 25.03 20.02
N GLN A 33 20.77 24.23 20.64
CA GLN A 33 21.25 23.19 21.55
C GLN A 33 21.95 22.15 20.65
N GLU A 34 23.26 21.99 20.83
CA GLU A 34 24.00 20.90 20.23
C GLU A 34 23.23 19.60 20.46
N PRO A 35 23.04 18.77 19.43
CA PRO A 35 22.26 17.55 19.57
C PRO A 35 22.98 16.63 20.55
N ILE A 36 22.38 16.48 21.74
CA ILE A 36 22.75 15.49 22.74
C ILE A 36 22.86 14.14 22.04
N GLY A 37 24.08 13.61 21.94
CA GLY A 37 24.53 12.35 21.40
C GLY A 37 23.50 11.53 20.59
N MET A 38 23.55 11.63 19.26
CA MET A 38 22.76 10.76 18.37
C MET A 38 23.18 9.30 18.55
N THR A 39 22.39 8.50 19.25
CA THR A 39 22.67 7.08 19.47
C THR A 39 21.72 6.20 18.71
N VAL A 40 22.27 5.19 18.05
CA VAL A 40 21.52 4.23 17.24
C VAL A 40 21.36 2.92 17.99
N TYR A 41 20.13 2.52 18.29
CA TYR A 41 19.80 1.35 19.09
C TYR A 41 19.62 0.09 18.24
N LYS A 42 20.19 -1.05 18.64
CA LYS A 42 19.99 -2.35 17.96
C LYS A 42 18.53 -2.82 17.96
N ARG A 43 17.72 -2.39 18.95
CA ARG A 43 16.28 -2.68 19.05
C ARG A 43 15.47 -2.26 17.82
N ARG A 44 15.98 -1.34 16.98
CA ARG A 44 15.34 -0.93 15.72
C ARG A 44 15.10 -2.09 14.77
N PHE A 45 15.99 -3.09 14.71
CA PHE A 45 15.83 -4.25 13.84
C PHE A 45 14.68 -5.16 14.30
N ILE A 46 14.49 -5.29 15.62
CA ILE A 46 13.34 -6.02 16.20
C ILE A 46 12.03 -5.32 15.77
N GLY A 47 12.00 -3.98 15.81
CA GLY A 47 10.84 -3.20 15.37
C GLY A 47 10.54 -3.40 13.88
N VAL A 48 11.54 -3.39 12.99
CA VAL A 48 11.33 -3.66 11.54
C VAL A 48 10.84 -5.08 11.31
N ALA A 49 11.43 -6.08 11.96
CA ALA A 49 11.01 -7.48 11.86
C ALA A 49 9.56 -7.65 12.32
N HIS A 50 9.18 -7.01 13.41
CA HIS A 50 7.80 -7.03 13.91
C HIS A 50 6.83 -6.38 12.92
N LEU A 51 7.15 -5.20 12.38
CA LEU A 51 6.32 -4.54 11.37
C LEU A 51 6.18 -5.38 10.11
N ALA A 52 7.25 -6.05 9.68
CA ALA A 52 7.21 -6.99 8.57
C ALA A 52 6.25 -8.16 8.88
N LEU A 53 6.33 -8.75 10.07
CA LEU A 53 5.41 -9.83 10.50
C LEU A 53 3.94 -9.36 10.52
N LEU A 54 3.65 -8.17 11.04
CA LEU A 54 2.30 -7.62 11.03
C LEU A 54 1.79 -7.41 9.60
N ASN A 55 2.63 -6.90 8.70
CA ASN A 55 2.29 -6.72 7.29
C ASN A 55 2.04 -8.04 6.57
N ILE A 56 2.84 -9.09 6.86
CA ILE A 56 2.61 -10.45 6.34
C ILE A 56 1.24 -10.95 6.78
N VAL A 57 0.96 -10.89 8.08
CA VAL A 57 -0.26 -11.48 8.64
C VAL A 57 -1.52 -10.75 8.19
N VAL A 58 -1.51 -9.43 8.10
CA VAL A 58 -2.67 -8.66 7.64
C VAL A 58 -3.00 -8.96 6.19
N SER A 59 -1.99 -9.07 5.34
CA SER A 59 -2.17 -9.33 3.91
C SER A 59 -2.54 -10.80 3.64
N TRP A 60 -1.95 -11.75 4.37
CA TRP A 60 -2.38 -13.15 4.35
C TRP A 60 -3.85 -13.28 4.76
N GLY A 61 -4.26 -12.55 5.83
CA GLY A 61 -5.65 -12.49 6.28
C GLY A 61 -6.62 -12.05 5.19
N TRP A 62 -6.24 -11.06 4.36
CA TRP A 62 -7.04 -10.57 3.24
C TRP A 62 -7.27 -11.64 2.17
N VAL A 63 -6.23 -12.35 1.74
CA VAL A 63 -6.30 -13.35 0.66
C VAL A 63 -6.68 -14.74 1.13
N THR A 64 -7.02 -14.94 2.41
CA THR A 64 -7.28 -16.27 2.97
C THR A 64 -8.36 -17.03 2.21
N TYR A 65 -9.51 -16.41 1.98
CA TYR A 65 -10.65 -17.07 1.33
C TYR A 65 -10.60 -17.01 -0.20
N PRO A 66 -10.15 -15.90 -0.84
CA PRO A 66 -10.03 -15.87 -2.31
C PRO A 66 -9.02 -16.87 -2.87
N ALA A 67 -8.07 -17.34 -2.07
CA ALA A 67 -7.12 -18.37 -2.49
C ALA A 67 -7.76 -19.76 -2.62
N VAL A 68 -8.87 -20.01 -1.91
CA VAL A 68 -9.63 -21.28 -1.91
C VAL A 68 -11.14 -21.02 -1.98
N PRO A 69 -11.64 -20.36 -3.07
CA PRO A 69 -13.00 -19.85 -3.09
C PRO A 69 -14.05 -20.95 -3.19
N VAL A 70 -13.79 -22.01 -3.96
CA VAL A 70 -14.73 -23.13 -4.13
C VAL A 70 -14.79 -23.98 -2.86
N THR A 71 -13.65 -24.35 -2.31
CA THR A 71 -13.53 -25.09 -1.05
C THR A 71 -14.22 -24.33 0.10
N SER A 72 -14.02 -23.00 0.19
CA SER A 72 -14.67 -22.15 1.19
C SER A 72 -16.18 -22.06 1.00
N ALA A 73 -16.66 -21.96 -0.24
CA ALA A 73 -18.07 -21.88 -0.58
C ALA A 73 -18.81 -23.15 -0.17
N VAL A 74 -18.24 -24.33 -0.47
CA VAL A 74 -18.78 -25.61 -0.08
C VAL A 74 -18.82 -25.76 1.43
N PHE A 75 -17.72 -25.41 2.13
CA PHE A 75 -17.64 -25.52 3.59
C PHE A 75 -18.68 -24.64 4.32
N LEU A 76 -18.84 -23.39 3.91
CA LEU A 76 -19.75 -22.42 4.52
C LEU A 76 -21.19 -22.52 3.96
N ASN A 77 -21.42 -23.40 2.98
CA ASN A 77 -22.70 -23.57 2.30
C ASN A 77 -23.24 -22.24 1.70
N VAL A 78 -22.39 -21.51 0.99
CA VAL A 78 -22.70 -20.23 0.35
C VAL A 78 -22.21 -20.23 -1.09
N SER A 79 -22.63 -19.24 -1.88
CA SER A 79 -22.13 -19.07 -3.24
C SER A 79 -20.68 -18.60 -3.27
N VAL A 80 -19.93 -18.89 -4.34
CA VAL A 80 -18.57 -18.38 -4.56
C VAL A 80 -18.56 -16.85 -4.56
N ASN A 81 -19.62 -16.19 -5.05
CA ASN A 81 -19.76 -14.76 -4.99
C ASN A 81 -19.82 -14.24 -3.53
N ALA A 82 -20.46 -14.96 -2.61
CA ALA A 82 -20.43 -14.61 -1.19
C ALA A 82 -18.99 -14.69 -0.61
N ILE A 83 -18.20 -15.67 -1.04
CA ILE A 83 -16.78 -15.75 -0.65
C ILE A 83 -15.99 -14.55 -1.17
N THR A 84 -16.25 -14.09 -2.39
CA THR A 84 -15.64 -12.89 -2.96
C THR A 84 -15.93 -11.64 -2.11
N TRP A 85 -17.13 -11.54 -1.50
CA TRP A 85 -17.47 -10.46 -0.58
C TRP A 85 -16.61 -10.42 0.69
N LEU A 86 -16.01 -11.52 1.12
CA LEU A 86 -15.06 -11.51 2.24
C LEU A 86 -13.84 -10.64 1.94
N SER A 87 -13.30 -10.69 0.71
CA SER A 87 -12.23 -9.79 0.26
C SER A 87 -12.73 -8.36 0.04
N THR A 88 -13.86 -8.21 -0.65
CA THR A 88 -14.45 -6.90 -0.95
C THR A 88 -14.76 -6.13 0.33
N GLY A 89 -15.34 -6.81 1.33
CA GLY A 89 -15.61 -6.25 2.65
C GLY A 89 -14.35 -5.75 3.38
N THR A 90 -13.24 -6.45 3.22
CA THR A 90 -11.94 -6.01 3.76
C THR A 90 -11.47 -4.69 3.14
N LEU A 91 -11.63 -4.52 1.82
CA LEU A 91 -11.25 -3.29 1.13
C LEU A 91 -12.14 -2.11 1.53
N PHE A 92 -13.45 -2.31 1.70
CA PHE A 92 -14.33 -1.28 2.24
C PHE A 92 -14.00 -0.94 3.69
N ALA A 93 -13.72 -1.93 4.52
CA ALA A 93 -13.31 -1.71 5.91
C ALA A 93 -12.00 -0.89 5.99
N TYR A 94 -11.04 -1.15 5.09
CA TYR A 94 -9.86 -0.29 4.92
C TYR A 94 -10.25 1.17 4.70
N CYS A 95 -11.15 1.43 3.76
CA CYS A 95 -11.57 2.80 3.44
C CYS A 95 -12.27 3.49 4.61
N ILE A 96 -13.01 2.76 5.45
CA ILE A 96 -13.66 3.30 6.65
C ILE A 96 -12.62 3.71 7.70
N SER A 97 -11.59 2.90 7.91
CA SER A 97 -10.59 3.13 8.97
C SER A 97 -9.42 4.03 8.55
N ALA A 98 -9.11 4.14 7.25
CA ALA A 98 -7.98 4.92 6.74
C ALA A 98 -7.96 6.40 7.18
N PRO A 99 -9.09 7.15 7.22
CA PRO A 99 -9.10 8.55 7.70
C PRO A 99 -8.68 8.70 9.16
N PHE A 100 -8.86 7.67 9.99
CA PHE A 100 -8.54 7.72 11.42
C PHE A 100 -7.08 7.41 11.73
N VAL A 101 -6.32 6.87 10.78
CA VAL A 101 -4.92 6.47 10.96
C VAL A 101 -4.07 7.66 11.39
N PHE A 102 -4.20 8.78 10.71
CA PHE A 102 -3.40 9.97 10.99
C PHE A 102 -3.64 10.49 12.42
N GLN A 103 -4.90 10.67 12.81
CA GLN A 103 -5.26 11.11 14.15
C GLN A 103 -4.77 10.14 15.23
N THR A 104 -4.81 8.84 14.93
CA THR A 104 -4.32 7.81 15.85
C THR A 104 -2.82 7.92 16.03
N VAL A 105 -2.07 8.05 14.93
CA VAL A 105 -0.60 8.17 14.99
C VAL A 105 -0.16 9.48 15.65
N GLU A 106 -0.88 10.58 15.44
CA GLU A 106 -0.61 11.84 16.14
C GLU A 106 -0.87 11.76 17.64
N ARG A 107 -2.03 11.19 18.05
CA ARG A 107 -2.44 11.16 19.46
C ARG A 107 -1.78 10.07 20.28
N LEU A 108 -1.69 8.86 19.72
CA LEU A 108 -1.23 7.65 20.41
C LEU A 108 0.19 7.22 20.01
N GLY A 109 0.78 7.90 19.01
CA GLY A 109 2.10 7.56 18.47
C GLY A 109 2.13 6.22 17.74
N LEU A 110 3.33 5.80 17.32
CA LEU A 110 3.57 4.54 16.61
C LEU A 110 3.17 3.29 17.42
N ARG A 111 3.42 3.32 18.74
CA ARG A 111 3.03 2.21 19.62
C ARG A 111 1.52 2.04 19.66
N GLY A 112 0.76 3.14 19.75
CA GLY A 112 -0.70 3.10 19.75
C GLY A 112 -1.26 2.54 18.45
N SER A 113 -0.72 2.96 17.30
CA SER A 113 -1.11 2.42 15.99
C SER A 113 -0.83 0.91 15.88
N ASN A 114 0.37 0.46 16.29
CA ASN A 114 0.72 -0.96 16.29
C ASN A 114 -0.15 -1.78 17.26
N MET A 115 -0.49 -1.23 18.43
CA MET A 115 -1.38 -1.87 19.38
C MET A 115 -2.79 -2.06 18.83
N ILE A 116 -3.35 -1.01 18.17
CA ILE A 116 -4.66 -1.09 17.51
C ILE A 116 -4.64 -2.15 16.41
N THR A 117 -3.61 -2.12 15.54
CA THR A 117 -3.43 -3.15 14.50
C THR A 117 -3.43 -4.55 15.13
N SER A 118 -2.65 -4.75 16.18
CA SER A 118 -2.46 -6.04 16.82
C SER A 118 -3.74 -6.56 17.48
N VAL A 119 -4.45 -5.69 18.20
CA VAL A 119 -5.72 -6.06 18.84
C VAL A 119 -6.79 -6.41 17.79
N LEU A 120 -6.93 -5.58 16.74
CA LEU A 120 -7.89 -5.84 15.67
C LEU A 120 -7.55 -7.14 14.90
N LEU A 121 -6.27 -7.41 14.62
CA LEU A 121 -5.86 -8.67 13.99
C LEU A 121 -6.12 -9.88 14.89
N LEU A 122 -5.82 -9.77 16.18
CA LEU A 122 -6.08 -10.84 17.14
C LEU A 122 -7.57 -11.17 17.19
N VAL A 123 -8.39 -10.17 17.46
CA VAL A 123 -9.85 -10.32 17.58
C VAL A 123 -10.45 -10.81 16.25
N GLY A 124 -10.09 -10.20 15.12
CA GLY A 124 -10.60 -10.58 13.80
C GLY A 124 -10.28 -12.02 13.41
N ASN A 125 -9.03 -12.48 13.64
CA ASN A 125 -8.63 -13.86 13.32
C ASN A 125 -9.35 -14.90 14.21
N TRP A 126 -9.47 -14.66 15.50
CA TRP A 126 -10.17 -15.60 16.38
C TRP A 126 -11.69 -15.61 16.17
N ILE A 127 -12.31 -14.49 15.78
CA ILE A 127 -13.73 -14.47 15.36
C ILE A 127 -13.89 -15.28 14.07
N ARG A 128 -12.98 -15.15 13.08
CA ARG A 128 -13.02 -16.00 11.88
C ARG A 128 -12.93 -17.48 12.23
N TYR A 129 -12.00 -17.83 13.12
CA TYR A 129 -11.87 -19.22 13.59
C TYR A 129 -13.16 -19.71 14.26
N ALA A 130 -13.77 -18.92 15.15
CA ALA A 130 -15.04 -19.28 15.76
C ALA A 130 -16.16 -19.49 14.73
N GLY A 131 -16.21 -18.65 13.68
CA GLY A 131 -17.17 -18.77 12.58
C GLY A 131 -16.93 -19.99 11.67
N THR A 132 -15.69 -20.49 11.62
CA THR A 132 -15.31 -21.70 10.85
C THR A 132 -15.28 -22.97 11.68
N ALA A 133 -15.61 -22.92 12.98
CA ALA A 133 -15.73 -24.13 13.79
C ALA A 133 -16.76 -25.08 13.17
N SER A 134 -16.45 -26.39 13.14
CA SER A 134 -17.22 -27.40 12.41
C SER A 134 -18.70 -27.44 12.78
N GLU A 135 -19.03 -27.09 14.02
CA GLU A 135 -20.40 -27.05 14.52
C GLU A 135 -21.13 -25.72 14.20
N VAL A 136 -20.39 -24.64 13.92
CA VAL A 136 -20.95 -23.28 13.74
C VAL A 136 -21.16 -22.96 12.28
N LYS A 137 -20.15 -23.13 11.42
CA LYS A 137 -20.14 -22.86 9.96
C LYS A 137 -20.93 -21.61 9.56
N ASN A 138 -20.66 -20.48 10.22
CA ASN A 138 -21.46 -19.25 10.07
C ASN A 138 -20.72 -18.21 9.26
N TYR A 139 -21.17 -18.00 8.01
CA TYR A 139 -20.64 -16.99 7.11
C TYR A 139 -20.65 -15.56 7.69
N GLY A 140 -21.72 -15.16 8.41
CA GLY A 140 -21.83 -13.83 9.00
C GLY A 140 -20.74 -13.56 10.04
N VAL A 141 -20.41 -14.55 10.88
CA VAL A 141 -19.33 -14.45 11.87
C VAL A 141 -17.97 -14.35 11.19
N VAL A 142 -17.75 -15.15 10.13
CA VAL A 142 -16.53 -15.08 9.32
C VAL A 142 -16.38 -13.70 8.67
N MET A 143 -17.46 -13.16 8.09
CA MET A 143 -17.48 -11.84 7.48
C MET A 143 -17.17 -10.74 8.49
N PHE A 144 -17.75 -10.81 9.69
CA PHE A 144 -17.47 -9.85 10.75
C PHE A 144 -15.99 -9.86 11.16
N GLY A 145 -15.39 -11.05 11.34
CA GLY A 145 -13.96 -11.18 11.60
C GLY A 145 -13.10 -10.62 10.46
N GLN A 146 -13.52 -10.82 9.22
CA GLN A 146 -12.83 -10.32 8.03
C GLN A 146 -12.87 -8.79 7.94
N ILE A 147 -14.00 -8.18 8.27
CA ILE A 147 -14.14 -6.71 8.36
C ILE A 147 -13.20 -6.15 9.42
N ILE A 148 -13.10 -6.78 10.60
CA ILE A 148 -12.19 -6.34 11.66
C ILE A 148 -10.73 -6.38 11.18
N ILE A 149 -10.32 -7.39 10.44
CA ILE A 149 -8.98 -7.46 9.84
C ILE A 149 -8.78 -6.31 8.82
N GLY A 150 -9.80 -6.01 8.02
CA GLY A 150 -9.78 -4.88 7.08
C GLY A 150 -9.60 -3.53 7.78
N LEU A 151 -10.24 -3.33 8.95
CA LEU A 151 -10.06 -2.13 9.77
C LEU A 151 -8.62 -1.99 10.30
N ALA A 152 -7.91 -3.10 10.53
CA ALA A 152 -6.52 -3.09 10.99
C ALA A 152 -5.52 -2.68 9.89
N GLN A 153 -5.84 -2.96 8.63
CA GLN A 153 -4.91 -2.88 7.50
C GLN A 153 -4.29 -1.48 7.28
N PRO A 154 -5.02 -0.36 7.28
CA PRO A 154 -4.41 0.94 7.02
C PRO A 154 -3.49 1.40 8.15
N PHE A 155 -3.75 1.01 9.41
CA PHE A 155 -2.85 1.27 10.53
C PHE A 155 -1.51 0.54 10.36
N CYS A 156 -1.55 -0.70 9.86
CA CYS A 156 -0.36 -1.49 9.56
C CYS A 156 0.47 -0.90 8.41
N LEU A 157 -0.18 -0.55 7.31
CA LEU A 157 0.49 -0.05 6.09
C LEU A 157 1.12 1.33 6.24
N SER A 158 0.60 2.18 7.13
CA SER A 158 1.13 3.53 7.36
C SER A 158 2.33 3.58 8.30
N THR A 159 2.52 2.54 9.12
CA THR A 159 3.51 2.54 10.20
C THR A 159 4.97 2.40 9.74
N PRO A 160 5.33 1.63 8.68
CA PRO A 160 6.71 1.42 8.27
C PRO A 160 7.50 2.70 8.00
N SER A 161 6.92 3.65 7.26
CA SER A 161 7.57 4.92 6.92
C SER A 161 7.88 5.75 8.15
N LYS A 162 6.91 5.90 9.05
CA LYS A 162 7.08 6.66 10.31
C LYS A 162 8.02 5.97 11.30
N PHE A 163 8.01 4.64 11.35
CA PHE A 163 8.93 3.88 12.18
C PHE A 163 10.37 4.06 11.71
N SER A 164 10.61 3.90 10.41
CA SER A 164 11.95 4.08 9.85
C SER A 164 12.48 5.50 10.02
N GLU A 165 11.60 6.51 9.88
CA GLU A 165 11.94 7.92 10.14
C GLU A 165 12.36 8.18 11.59
N SER A 166 11.70 7.55 12.55
CA SER A 166 11.97 7.78 13.98
C SER A 166 13.11 6.93 14.55
N TRP A 167 13.47 5.78 13.93
CA TRP A 167 14.44 4.84 14.48
C TRP A 167 15.73 4.70 13.66
N PHE A 168 15.75 5.15 12.41
CA PHE A 168 16.89 5.00 11.50
C PHE A 168 17.46 6.35 11.08
N THR A 169 18.79 6.37 10.88
CA THR A 169 19.45 7.45 10.17
C THR A 169 19.21 7.35 8.67
N ASP A 170 19.51 8.40 7.91
CA ASP A 170 19.25 8.46 6.46
C ASP A 170 19.84 7.26 5.70
N LYS A 171 21.01 6.73 6.14
CA LYS A 171 21.67 5.58 5.49
C LYS A 171 20.92 4.24 5.60
N GLY A 172 20.01 4.06 6.56
CA GLY A 172 19.30 2.79 6.76
C GLY A 172 17.78 2.90 6.63
N ARG A 173 17.25 4.10 6.55
CA ARG A 173 15.84 4.43 6.56
C ARG A 173 15.10 3.82 5.38
N THR A 174 15.61 4.02 4.17
CA THR A 174 15.00 3.50 2.93
C THR A 174 14.90 1.97 2.95
N SER A 175 15.98 1.29 3.36
CA SER A 175 15.99 -0.17 3.44
C SER A 175 15.01 -0.71 4.50
N ALA A 176 14.92 -0.05 5.66
CA ALA A 176 14.00 -0.45 6.72
C ALA A 176 12.54 -0.29 6.28
N THR A 177 12.21 0.83 5.63
CA THR A 177 10.88 1.07 5.03
C THR A 177 10.58 0.01 3.98
N ALA A 178 11.50 -0.25 3.06
CA ALA A 178 11.31 -1.22 1.99
C ALA A 178 11.05 -2.63 2.53
N ILE A 179 11.82 -3.12 3.49
CA ILE A 179 11.64 -4.44 4.10
C ILE A 179 10.25 -4.56 4.73
N ALA A 180 9.84 -3.57 5.53
CA ALA A 180 8.57 -3.61 6.21
C ALA A 180 7.38 -3.48 5.24
N THR A 181 7.50 -2.67 4.18
CA THR A 181 6.44 -2.46 3.18
C THR A 181 6.30 -3.64 2.22
N LEU A 182 7.43 -4.21 1.74
CA LEU A 182 7.41 -5.37 0.85
C LEU A 182 6.94 -6.66 1.55
N ALA A 183 6.96 -6.68 2.88
CA ALA A 183 6.40 -7.77 3.67
C ALA A 183 4.87 -7.91 3.48
N ASN A 184 4.15 -6.83 3.13
CA ASN A 184 2.72 -6.91 2.88
C ASN A 184 2.38 -7.75 1.64
N PRO A 185 2.88 -7.46 0.43
CA PRO A 185 2.65 -8.34 -0.70
C PRO A 185 3.26 -9.74 -0.51
N LEU A 186 4.35 -9.89 0.24
CA LEU A 186 4.88 -11.21 0.58
C LEU A 186 3.85 -12.04 1.37
N GLY A 187 3.12 -11.42 2.30
CA GLY A 187 2.02 -12.07 3.03
C GLY A 187 0.90 -12.55 2.10
N ALA A 188 0.54 -11.73 1.09
CA ALA A 188 -0.44 -12.15 0.08
C ALA A 188 0.08 -13.30 -0.79
N ALA A 189 1.35 -13.29 -1.19
CA ALA A 189 1.97 -14.41 -1.92
C ALA A 189 1.94 -15.71 -1.12
N LEU A 190 2.32 -15.63 0.17
CA LEU A 190 2.26 -16.77 1.08
C LEU A 190 0.82 -17.30 1.21
N GLY A 191 -0.17 -16.41 1.34
CA GLY A 191 -1.58 -16.79 1.41
C GLY A 191 -2.08 -17.47 0.14
N GLN A 192 -1.77 -16.92 -1.02
CA GLN A 192 -2.14 -17.51 -2.32
C GLN A 192 -1.52 -18.89 -2.51
N PHE A 193 -0.25 -19.05 -2.13
CA PHE A 193 0.46 -20.30 -2.30
C PHE A 193 0.09 -21.34 -1.21
N ALA A 194 0.04 -20.95 0.06
CA ALA A 194 -0.08 -21.91 1.16
C ALA A 194 -1.54 -22.38 1.40
N ASN A 195 -2.53 -21.50 1.21
CA ASN A 195 -3.91 -21.83 1.59
C ASN A 195 -4.50 -23.02 0.82
N PRO A 196 -4.31 -23.17 -0.51
CA PRO A 196 -4.80 -24.37 -1.22
C PRO A 196 -4.18 -25.69 -0.73
N TYR A 197 -2.93 -25.65 -0.24
CA TYR A 197 -2.31 -26.83 0.37
C TYR A 197 -2.77 -27.10 1.80
N LEU A 198 -3.18 -26.05 2.53
CA LEU A 198 -3.69 -26.17 3.90
C LEU A 198 -5.16 -26.60 3.95
N ALA A 199 -5.94 -26.28 2.90
CA ALA A 199 -7.35 -26.61 2.79
C ALA A 199 -7.63 -27.31 1.45
N LYS A 200 -7.24 -28.57 1.32
CA LYS A 200 -7.49 -29.40 0.13
C LYS A 200 -8.94 -29.86 0.05
N THR A 201 -9.56 -30.04 1.18
CA THR A 201 -10.96 -30.43 1.32
C THR A 201 -11.71 -29.40 2.15
N PRO A 202 -13.05 -29.31 2.02
CA PRO A 202 -13.85 -28.42 2.87
C PRO A 202 -13.64 -28.65 4.37
N ASP A 203 -13.41 -29.88 4.80
CA ASP A 203 -13.22 -30.23 6.20
C ASP A 203 -11.88 -29.73 6.77
N ASP A 204 -10.91 -29.37 5.93
CA ASP A 204 -9.63 -28.78 6.34
C ASP A 204 -9.74 -27.29 6.71
N MET A 205 -10.85 -26.62 6.34
CA MET A 205 -11.03 -25.18 6.55
C MET A 205 -10.81 -24.72 8.00
N PRO A 206 -11.37 -25.36 9.04
CA PRO A 206 -11.12 -25.00 10.42
C PRO A 206 -9.64 -25.08 10.80
N ARG A 207 -8.95 -26.13 10.34
CA ARG A 207 -7.52 -26.33 10.57
C ARG A 207 -6.69 -25.21 9.91
N MET A 208 -6.98 -24.85 8.67
CA MET A 208 -6.31 -23.76 7.96
C MET A 208 -6.47 -22.44 8.74
N ILE A 209 -7.69 -22.07 9.12
CA ILE A 209 -7.95 -20.83 9.85
C ILE A 209 -7.31 -20.85 11.24
N LEU A 210 -7.27 -22.00 11.93
CA LEU A 210 -6.57 -22.15 13.22
C LEU A 210 -5.07 -21.88 13.07
N ILE A 211 -4.42 -22.43 12.03
CA ILE A 211 -3.00 -22.20 11.74
C ILE A 211 -2.74 -20.71 11.52
N ILE A 212 -3.53 -20.05 10.67
CA ILE A 212 -3.39 -18.61 10.36
C ILE A 212 -3.61 -17.78 11.63
N SER A 213 -4.63 -18.09 12.44
CA SER A 213 -4.92 -17.39 13.70
C SER A 213 -3.79 -17.54 14.71
N SER A 214 -3.20 -18.73 14.79
CA SER A 214 -2.06 -19.00 15.67
C SER A 214 -0.80 -18.25 15.25
N ILE A 215 -0.47 -18.24 13.95
CA ILE A 215 0.64 -17.46 13.38
C ILE A 215 0.42 -15.96 13.63
N SER A 216 -0.83 -15.48 13.42
CA SER A 216 -1.19 -14.10 13.72
C SER A 216 -0.98 -13.75 15.18
N THR A 217 -1.39 -14.61 16.09
CA THR A 217 -1.22 -14.41 17.55
C THR A 217 0.27 -14.29 17.91
N LEU A 218 1.12 -15.16 17.36
CA LEU A 218 2.57 -15.08 17.58
C LEU A 218 3.19 -13.79 16.99
N ALA A 219 2.75 -13.38 15.84
CA ALA A 219 3.25 -12.17 15.16
C ALA A 219 2.88 -10.89 15.94
N ILE A 220 1.80 -10.89 16.69
CA ILE A 220 1.30 -9.74 17.45
C ILE A 220 2.05 -9.56 18.78
N MET A 221 2.56 -10.63 19.39
CA MET A 221 3.18 -10.60 20.71
C MET A 221 4.24 -9.49 20.89
N PRO A 222 5.17 -9.23 19.94
CA PRO A 222 6.17 -8.19 20.12
C PRO A 222 5.61 -6.76 20.20
N SER A 223 4.38 -6.49 19.74
CA SER A 223 3.75 -5.16 19.82
C SER A 223 3.70 -4.60 21.23
N PHE A 224 3.55 -5.46 22.23
CA PHE A 224 3.44 -5.06 23.63
C PHE A 224 4.77 -4.55 24.21
N PHE A 225 5.90 -4.93 23.60
CA PHE A 225 7.25 -4.67 24.12
C PHE A 225 8.02 -3.59 23.34
N ILE A 226 7.53 -3.17 22.16
CA ILE A 226 8.22 -2.19 21.31
C ILE A 226 7.83 -0.78 21.73
N PRO A 227 8.79 0.10 22.12
CA PRO A 227 8.52 1.48 22.49
C PRO A 227 8.21 2.35 21.26
N SER A 228 7.42 3.43 21.46
CA SER A 228 6.99 4.34 20.39
C SER A 228 8.12 5.10 19.73
N LYS A 229 9.11 5.54 20.54
CA LYS A 229 10.23 6.38 20.11
C LYS A 229 11.51 5.88 20.75
N PRO A 230 12.66 6.05 20.11
CA PRO A 230 13.94 5.84 20.76
C PRO A 230 14.14 6.87 21.88
N PRO A 231 14.96 6.58 22.92
CA PRO A 231 15.24 7.52 24.00
C PRO A 231 15.88 8.83 23.50
N THR A 232 16.65 8.76 22.42
CA THR A 232 17.25 9.93 21.75
C THR A 232 16.94 9.90 20.27
N PRO A 233 16.54 11.03 19.62
CA PRO A 233 16.23 11.06 18.19
C PRO A 233 17.48 10.75 17.35
N PRO A 234 17.36 9.92 16.29
CA PRO A 234 18.50 9.55 15.44
C PRO A 234 18.87 10.62 14.41
N SER A 235 17.99 11.61 14.15
CA SER A 235 18.22 12.70 13.18
C SER A 235 17.37 13.93 13.51
N THR A 236 17.78 15.10 13.00
CA THR A 236 17.05 16.37 13.11
C THR A 236 15.71 16.33 12.36
N ALA A 237 15.59 15.55 11.30
CA ALA A 237 14.32 15.36 10.55
C ALA A 237 13.21 14.70 11.38
N ALA A 238 13.59 13.92 12.40
CA ALA A 238 12.63 13.27 13.31
C ALA A 238 12.00 14.24 14.34
N ALA A 239 12.51 15.46 14.44
CA ALA A 239 12.10 16.48 15.42
C ALA A 239 11.13 17.54 14.84
N VAL A 240 10.86 17.53 13.53
CA VAL A 240 10.01 18.54 12.87
C VAL A 240 8.52 18.20 13.05
N ASP A 241 7.80 19.10 13.73
CA ASP A 241 6.35 19.04 13.88
C ASP A 241 5.66 19.47 12.57
N ARG A 242 4.82 18.62 11.99
CA ARG A 242 4.23 18.83 10.66
C ARG A 242 2.81 19.38 10.77
N THR A 243 2.62 20.55 10.19
CA THR A 243 1.36 21.32 10.19
C THR A 243 0.22 20.64 9.40
N GLY A 244 -0.99 20.71 9.99
CA GLY A 244 -2.31 20.72 9.34
C GLY A 244 -2.56 19.77 8.16
N LEU A 245 -2.65 18.43 8.39
CA LEU A 245 -2.92 17.42 7.34
C LEU A 245 -4.14 17.77 6.46
N LEU A 246 -5.23 18.25 7.04
CA LEU A 246 -6.46 18.55 6.28
C LEU A 246 -6.27 19.68 5.25
N VAL A 247 -5.46 20.69 5.60
CA VAL A 247 -5.15 21.79 4.68
C VAL A 247 -4.28 21.25 3.54
N ALA A 248 -3.25 20.48 3.87
CA ALA A 248 -2.35 19.88 2.88
C ALA A 248 -3.07 18.87 1.95
N LEU A 249 -3.99 18.07 2.48
CA LEU A 249 -4.86 17.18 1.67
C LEU A 249 -5.68 17.97 0.65
N LYS A 250 -6.30 19.09 1.09
CA LYS A 250 -7.11 19.94 0.21
C LYS A 250 -6.27 20.60 -0.88
N ASP A 251 -5.07 21.05 -0.53
CA ASP A 251 -4.17 21.71 -1.48
C ASP A 251 -3.61 20.72 -2.51
N VAL A 252 -3.22 19.51 -2.09
CA VAL A 252 -2.77 18.44 -2.99
C VAL A 252 -3.89 18.00 -3.90
N ALA A 253 -5.11 17.79 -3.37
CA ALA A 253 -6.27 17.36 -4.16
C ALA A 253 -6.71 18.39 -5.21
N ARG A 254 -6.35 19.67 -5.06
CA ARG A 254 -6.62 20.73 -6.06
C ARG A 254 -5.63 20.74 -7.21
N LYS A 255 -4.45 20.11 -7.08
CA LYS A 255 -3.44 20.10 -8.14
C LYS A 255 -3.87 19.15 -9.26
N ARG A 256 -4.11 19.68 -10.47
CA ARG A 256 -4.49 18.85 -11.64
C ARG A 256 -3.44 17.79 -11.97
N ASN A 257 -2.16 18.15 -11.90
CA ASN A 257 -1.04 17.25 -12.20
C ASN A 257 -0.95 16.08 -11.21
N PHE A 258 -1.44 16.25 -9.98
CA PHE A 258 -1.56 15.17 -9.01
C PHE A 258 -2.48 14.05 -9.51
N TRP A 259 -3.64 14.38 -10.07
CA TRP A 259 -4.60 13.39 -10.55
C TRP A 259 -4.15 12.64 -11.81
N LEU A 260 -3.25 13.23 -12.61
CA LEU A 260 -2.63 12.53 -13.76
C LEU A 260 -1.80 11.30 -13.33
N LEU A 261 -1.27 11.29 -12.12
CA LEU A 261 -0.55 10.14 -11.56
C LEU A 261 -1.38 9.35 -10.54
N SER A 262 -2.07 10.05 -9.64
CA SER A 262 -2.79 9.42 -8.54
C SER A 262 -3.94 8.54 -9.02
N LEU A 263 -4.69 8.99 -10.05
CA LEU A 263 -5.80 8.21 -10.57
C LEU A 263 -5.34 6.93 -11.29
N PRO A 264 -4.37 6.96 -12.24
CA PRO A 264 -3.83 5.73 -12.82
C PRO A 264 -3.21 4.81 -11.77
N PHE A 265 -2.45 5.35 -10.81
CA PHE A 265 -1.91 4.55 -9.71
C PHE A 265 -3.04 3.79 -8.98
N SER A 266 -4.11 4.51 -8.60
CA SER A 266 -5.26 3.92 -7.92
C SER A 266 -5.94 2.84 -8.76
N ILE A 267 -6.07 3.07 -10.08
CA ILE A 267 -6.66 2.10 -11.01
C ILE A 267 -5.79 0.84 -11.14
N TYR A 268 -4.46 0.98 -11.29
CA TYR A 268 -3.57 -0.18 -11.40
C TYR A 268 -3.51 -0.99 -10.08
N VAL A 269 -3.54 -0.32 -8.92
CA VAL A 269 -3.68 -1.00 -7.62
C VAL A 269 -5.04 -1.73 -7.52
N ALA A 270 -6.11 -1.10 -7.97
CA ALA A 270 -7.43 -1.70 -8.00
C ALA A 270 -7.51 -2.94 -8.92
N LEU A 271 -6.89 -2.85 -10.10
CA LEU A 271 -6.77 -3.98 -11.03
C LEU A 271 -5.96 -5.13 -10.42
N PHE A 272 -4.87 -4.82 -9.72
CA PHE A 272 -4.11 -5.84 -9.00
C PHE A 272 -4.95 -6.50 -7.91
N ASN A 273 -5.65 -5.72 -7.07
CA ASN A 273 -6.52 -6.25 -6.01
C ASN A 273 -7.62 -7.16 -6.58
N SER A 274 -8.27 -6.73 -7.65
CA SER A 274 -9.32 -7.52 -8.29
C SER A 274 -8.77 -8.78 -8.96
N THR A 275 -7.61 -8.69 -9.61
CA THR A 275 -6.97 -9.85 -10.24
C THR A 275 -6.59 -10.90 -9.20
N ILE A 276 -5.93 -10.52 -8.11
CA ILE A 276 -5.56 -11.45 -7.03
C ILE A 276 -6.79 -12.10 -6.40
N THR A 277 -7.88 -11.35 -6.22
CA THR A 277 -9.11 -11.86 -5.62
C THR A 277 -9.85 -12.82 -6.54
N LEU A 278 -9.85 -12.58 -7.86
CA LEU A 278 -10.66 -13.31 -8.83
C LEU A 278 -9.86 -14.31 -9.69
N LEU A 279 -8.53 -14.37 -9.55
CA LEU A 279 -7.66 -15.22 -10.38
C LEU A 279 -8.08 -16.68 -10.33
N ASN A 280 -8.41 -17.19 -9.16
CA ASN A 280 -8.89 -18.56 -8.96
C ASN A 280 -10.15 -18.81 -9.79
N GLN A 281 -11.15 -17.93 -9.70
CA GLN A 281 -12.39 -18.03 -10.45
C GLN A 281 -12.20 -17.85 -11.97
N ALA A 282 -11.13 -17.16 -12.38
CA ALA A 282 -10.82 -16.97 -13.79
C ALA A 282 -10.23 -18.22 -14.46
N VAL A 283 -9.53 -19.08 -13.71
CA VAL A 283 -8.81 -20.26 -14.29
C VAL A 283 -9.54 -21.58 -14.05
N ILE A 284 -10.28 -21.73 -12.95
CA ILE A 284 -11.02 -22.96 -12.60
C ILE A 284 -11.99 -23.42 -13.72
N PRO A 285 -12.79 -22.56 -14.37
CA PRO A 285 -13.66 -22.96 -15.44
C PRO A 285 -12.98 -23.66 -16.64
N TYR A 286 -11.67 -23.44 -16.79
CA TYR A 286 -10.84 -24.04 -17.83
C TYR A 286 -10.11 -25.31 -17.37
N GLY A 287 -10.46 -25.85 -16.21
CA GLY A 287 -9.96 -27.12 -15.70
C GLY A 287 -8.75 -27.01 -14.75
N ALA A 288 -8.35 -25.80 -14.37
CA ALA A 288 -7.31 -25.62 -13.36
C ALA A 288 -7.83 -25.96 -11.95
N THR A 289 -6.94 -26.45 -11.09
CA THR A 289 -7.22 -26.66 -9.67
C THR A 289 -7.03 -25.39 -8.84
N GLU A 290 -7.58 -25.36 -7.62
CA GLU A 290 -7.31 -24.25 -6.68
C GLU A 290 -5.83 -24.15 -6.31
N GLU A 291 -5.10 -25.28 -6.28
CA GLU A 291 -3.64 -25.31 -6.05
C GLU A 291 -2.89 -24.61 -7.20
N GLU A 292 -3.23 -24.95 -8.44
CA GLU A 292 -2.62 -24.31 -9.64
C GLU A 292 -2.94 -22.81 -9.72
N ALA A 293 -4.16 -22.42 -9.40
CA ALA A 293 -4.56 -21.03 -9.32
C ALA A 293 -3.81 -20.27 -8.22
N GLY A 294 -3.62 -20.90 -7.06
CA GLY A 294 -2.84 -20.38 -5.95
C GLY A 294 -1.37 -20.18 -6.34
N ILE A 295 -0.78 -21.13 -7.07
CA ILE A 295 0.58 -21.01 -7.62
C ILE A 295 0.65 -19.79 -8.58
N ALA A 296 -0.34 -19.61 -9.47
CA ALA A 296 -0.39 -18.45 -10.37
C ALA A 296 -0.40 -17.12 -9.62
N GLY A 297 -1.22 -17.02 -8.55
CA GLY A 297 -1.24 -15.85 -7.67
C GLY A 297 0.08 -15.63 -6.91
N GLY A 298 0.68 -16.71 -6.42
CA GLY A 298 2.00 -16.70 -5.80
C GLY A 298 3.11 -16.23 -6.75
N ILE A 299 3.10 -16.72 -8.00
CA ILE A 299 4.03 -16.31 -9.07
C ILE A 299 3.85 -14.82 -9.40
N LEU A 300 2.62 -14.35 -9.55
CA LEU A 300 2.34 -12.95 -9.83
C LEU A 300 2.97 -12.03 -8.78
N ILE A 301 2.75 -12.31 -7.52
CA ILE A 301 3.29 -11.47 -6.45
C ILE A 301 4.79 -11.71 -6.27
N GLY A 302 5.25 -12.96 -6.31
CA GLY A 302 6.66 -13.31 -6.14
C GLY A 302 7.55 -12.68 -7.22
N ALA A 303 7.16 -12.78 -8.49
CA ALA A 303 7.85 -12.11 -9.59
C ALA A 303 7.82 -10.60 -9.44
N GLY A 304 6.71 -10.04 -8.93
CA GLY A 304 6.59 -8.63 -8.61
C GLY A 304 7.58 -8.17 -7.55
N LEU A 305 7.72 -8.92 -6.46
CA LEU A 305 8.71 -8.63 -5.41
C LEU A 305 10.14 -8.65 -5.94
N VAL A 306 10.47 -9.61 -6.81
CA VAL A 306 11.78 -9.67 -7.48
C VAL A 306 11.98 -8.44 -8.37
N GLY A 307 10.96 -8.06 -9.16
CA GLY A 307 11.01 -6.86 -10.00
C GLY A 307 11.25 -5.57 -9.18
N ALA A 308 10.52 -5.38 -8.09
CA ALA A 308 10.70 -4.24 -7.19
C ALA A 308 12.10 -4.24 -6.54
N ALA A 309 12.58 -5.39 -6.08
CA ALA A 309 13.89 -5.51 -5.44
C ALA A 309 15.07 -5.19 -6.38
N ILE A 310 14.92 -5.48 -7.68
CA ILE A 310 15.94 -5.20 -8.69
C ILE A 310 15.84 -3.75 -9.18
N LEU A 311 14.64 -3.30 -9.55
CA LEU A 311 14.48 -2.03 -10.25
C LEU A 311 14.43 -0.81 -9.33
N SER A 312 14.00 -0.93 -8.05
CA SER A 312 14.03 0.20 -7.13
C SER A 312 15.45 0.74 -6.91
N PRO A 313 16.46 -0.08 -6.56
CA PRO A 313 17.83 0.42 -6.40
C PRO A 313 18.44 0.96 -7.72
N LEU A 314 18.09 0.35 -8.86
CA LEU A 314 18.53 0.82 -10.17
C LEU A 314 17.96 2.21 -10.49
N ASN A 315 16.68 2.42 -10.25
CA ASN A 315 16.04 3.70 -10.45
C ASN A 315 16.61 4.79 -9.53
N ASP A 316 16.89 4.44 -8.26
CA ASP A 316 17.53 5.38 -7.33
C ASP A 316 18.93 5.78 -7.77
N LYS A 317 19.71 4.84 -8.31
CA LYS A 317 21.06 5.08 -8.79
C LYS A 317 21.11 5.88 -10.09
N PHE A 318 20.28 5.51 -11.08
CA PHE A 318 20.31 6.09 -12.43
C PHE A 318 19.28 7.18 -12.65
N LYS A 319 18.36 7.43 -11.70
CA LYS A 319 17.25 8.40 -11.79
C LYS A 319 16.40 8.20 -13.06
N TRP A 320 16.24 6.95 -13.51
CA TRP A 320 15.58 6.60 -14.77
C TRP A 320 14.08 6.34 -14.59
N TYR A 321 13.42 7.17 -13.79
CA TYR A 321 12.01 7.01 -13.39
C TYR A 321 11.06 6.95 -14.59
N MET A 322 11.15 7.91 -15.52
CA MET A 322 10.28 7.93 -16.71
C MET A 322 10.58 6.81 -17.70
N GLY A 323 11.85 6.36 -17.80
CA GLY A 323 12.22 5.19 -18.59
C GLY A 323 11.52 3.94 -18.09
N THR A 324 11.51 3.72 -16.79
CA THR A 324 10.81 2.59 -16.14
C THR A 324 9.31 2.62 -16.44
N ILE A 325 8.64 3.77 -16.27
CA ILE A 325 7.22 3.90 -16.58
C ILE A 325 6.94 3.60 -18.06
N ARG A 326 7.72 4.20 -18.98
CA ARG A 326 7.54 4.02 -20.43
C ARG A 326 7.77 2.58 -20.89
N SER A 327 8.66 1.84 -20.21
CA SER A 327 8.95 0.44 -20.55
C SER A 327 7.95 -0.52 -19.94
N PHE A 328 7.70 -0.42 -18.63
CA PHE A 328 6.96 -1.45 -17.91
C PHE A 328 5.44 -1.25 -17.87
N LEU A 329 4.95 -0.01 -17.92
CA LEU A 329 3.50 0.22 -17.89
C LEU A 329 2.79 -0.30 -19.16
N PRO A 330 3.33 -0.14 -20.38
CA PRO A 330 2.79 -0.81 -21.58
C PRO A 330 2.85 -2.33 -21.51
N ILE A 331 3.92 -2.90 -20.90
CA ILE A 331 4.03 -4.34 -20.69
C ILE A 331 2.92 -4.81 -19.74
N THR A 332 2.68 -4.09 -18.63
CA THR A 332 1.58 -4.38 -17.71
C THR A 332 0.22 -4.39 -18.44
N CYS A 333 -0.03 -3.38 -19.29
CA CYS A 333 -1.25 -3.33 -20.10
C CYS A 333 -1.35 -4.51 -21.07
N ALA A 334 -0.26 -4.85 -21.79
CA ALA A 334 -0.22 -6.00 -22.69
C ALA A 334 -0.48 -7.31 -21.95
N MET A 335 0.00 -7.47 -20.71
CA MET A 335 -0.25 -8.66 -19.90
C MET A 335 -1.71 -8.76 -19.41
N TYR A 336 -2.39 -7.64 -19.11
CA TYR A 336 -3.83 -7.66 -18.87
C TYR A 336 -4.61 -8.12 -20.11
N ILE A 337 -4.20 -7.73 -21.31
CA ILE A 337 -4.79 -8.21 -22.55
C ILE A 337 -4.51 -9.71 -22.75
N ALA A 338 -3.26 -10.13 -22.54
CA ALA A 338 -2.86 -11.54 -22.65
C ALA A 338 -3.62 -12.44 -21.66
N LEU A 339 -3.92 -11.92 -20.46
CA LEU A 339 -4.67 -12.65 -19.43
C LEU A 339 -6.09 -13.04 -19.87
N ILE A 340 -6.70 -12.33 -20.84
CA ILE A 340 -8.00 -12.69 -21.41
C ILE A 340 -7.96 -14.06 -22.08
N PHE A 341 -6.84 -14.38 -22.72
CA PHE A 341 -6.65 -15.57 -23.54
C PHE A 341 -5.89 -16.70 -22.82
N ALA A 342 -5.08 -16.35 -21.83
CA ALA A 342 -4.18 -17.29 -21.15
C ALA A 342 -4.91 -18.47 -20.49
N PRO A 343 -6.04 -18.30 -19.77
CA PRO A 343 -6.77 -19.42 -19.17
C PRO A 343 -7.38 -20.39 -20.19
N ALA A 344 -7.76 -19.88 -21.37
CA ALA A 344 -8.39 -20.68 -22.44
C ALA A 344 -7.38 -21.38 -23.36
N SER A 345 -6.08 -21.35 -23.04
CA SER A 345 -5.03 -21.92 -23.87
C SER A 345 -5.06 -23.46 -23.87
N THR A 346 -4.77 -24.04 -25.01
CA THR A 346 -4.59 -25.52 -25.18
C THR A 346 -3.34 -26.07 -24.45
N LEU A 347 -2.43 -25.17 -24.00
CA LEU A 347 -1.24 -25.52 -23.24
C LEU A 347 -1.50 -25.66 -21.72
N GLY A 348 -2.76 -25.70 -21.31
CA GLY A 348 -3.16 -25.76 -19.90
C GLY A 348 -2.85 -24.47 -19.14
N ILE A 349 -2.45 -24.59 -17.88
CA ILE A 349 -2.23 -23.44 -16.98
C ILE A 349 -0.93 -22.64 -17.25
N TRP A 350 0.04 -23.22 -17.99
CA TRP A 350 1.37 -22.62 -18.20
C TRP A 350 1.36 -21.19 -18.76
N PRO A 351 0.54 -20.87 -19.78
CA PRO A 351 0.46 -19.48 -20.27
C PRO A 351 0.00 -18.50 -19.19
N THR A 352 -0.91 -18.93 -18.30
CA THR A 352 -1.34 -18.11 -17.16
C THR A 352 -0.18 -17.85 -16.20
N TYR A 353 0.68 -18.83 -15.91
CA TYR A 353 1.88 -18.63 -15.08
C TYR A 353 2.83 -17.62 -15.69
N VAL A 354 3.11 -17.72 -16.99
CA VAL A 354 4.00 -16.77 -17.70
C VAL A 354 3.42 -15.36 -17.68
N VAL A 355 2.13 -15.21 -18.01
CA VAL A 355 1.44 -13.92 -18.00
C VAL A 355 1.44 -13.32 -16.58
N CYS A 356 1.14 -14.10 -15.55
CA CYS A 356 1.17 -13.68 -14.16
C CYS A 356 2.58 -13.24 -13.73
N ALA A 357 3.63 -13.97 -14.11
CA ALA A 357 5.01 -13.61 -13.80
C ALA A 357 5.40 -12.25 -14.40
N ILE A 358 5.12 -12.04 -15.68
CA ILE A 358 5.45 -10.79 -16.38
C ILE A 358 4.57 -9.64 -15.86
N LEU A 359 3.28 -9.88 -15.63
CA LEU A 359 2.34 -8.91 -15.07
C LEU A 359 2.81 -8.44 -13.69
N GLY A 360 3.16 -9.38 -12.81
CA GLY A 360 3.65 -9.06 -11.48
C GLY A 360 4.96 -8.29 -11.52
N PHE A 361 5.94 -8.78 -12.28
CA PHE A 361 7.24 -8.13 -12.44
C PHE A 361 7.09 -6.68 -12.91
N SER A 362 6.33 -6.45 -13.98
CA SER A 362 6.15 -5.11 -14.56
C SER A 362 5.37 -4.17 -13.63
N SER A 363 4.30 -4.65 -12.98
CA SER A 363 3.47 -3.84 -12.10
C SER A 363 4.23 -3.37 -10.86
N PHE A 364 4.92 -4.26 -10.15
CA PHE A 364 5.65 -3.91 -8.93
C PHE A 364 6.93 -3.12 -9.22
N SER A 365 7.52 -3.26 -10.40
CA SER A 365 8.64 -2.43 -10.85
C SER A 365 8.24 -0.98 -11.04
N THR A 366 7.00 -0.73 -11.46
CA THR A 366 6.47 0.60 -11.75
C THR A 366 5.94 1.29 -10.49
N LEU A 367 5.44 0.52 -9.51
CA LEU A 367 4.76 1.04 -8.32
C LEU A 367 5.62 2.01 -7.47
N PRO A 368 6.86 1.66 -7.06
CA PRO A 368 7.70 2.59 -6.27
C PRO A 368 8.07 3.85 -7.07
N VAL A 369 8.22 3.75 -8.38
CA VAL A 369 8.51 4.89 -9.25
C VAL A 369 7.35 5.87 -9.29
N LEU A 370 6.12 5.37 -9.41
CA LEU A 370 4.92 6.22 -9.37
C LEU A 370 4.77 6.90 -8.00
N LEU A 371 5.09 6.21 -6.89
CA LEU A 371 5.06 6.80 -5.56
C LEU A 371 6.11 7.91 -5.39
N GLU A 372 7.31 7.73 -5.94
CA GLU A 372 8.35 8.78 -5.90
C GLU A 372 7.92 10.00 -6.73
N LEU A 373 7.35 9.80 -7.91
CA LEU A 373 6.81 10.91 -8.72
C LEU A 373 5.64 11.62 -8.03
N LEU A 374 4.77 10.88 -7.35
CA LEU A 374 3.70 11.47 -6.53
C LEU A 374 4.29 12.34 -5.41
N ALA A 375 5.37 11.89 -4.78
CA ALA A 375 6.08 12.64 -3.75
C ALA A 375 6.68 13.95 -4.30
N GLU A 376 7.24 13.93 -5.54
CA GLU A 376 7.74 15.13 -6.21
C GLU A 376 6.61 16.14 -6.54
N ILE A 377 5.47 15.66 -7.05
CA ILE A 377 4.34 16.54 -7.39
C ILE A 377 3.66 17.13 -6.16
N THR A 378 3.64 16.40 -5.05
CA THR A 378 3.02 16.87 -3.80
C THR A 378 3.90 17.88 -3.05
N PHE A 379 5.19 17.96 -3.37
CA PHE A 379 6.09 18.91 -2.74
C PHE A 379 5.54 20.37 -2.76
N PRO A 380 5.66 21.17 -1.68
CA PRO A 380 6.43 20.97 -0.44
C PRO A 380 5.70 20.18 0.68
N HIS A 381 4.51 19.66 0.42
CA HIS A 381 3.78 18.86 1.41
C HIS A 381 4.44 17.49 1.63
N SER A 382 4.05 16.82 2.73
CA SER A 382 4.56 15.48 3.05
C SER A 382 4.26 14.48 1.92
N PRO A 383 5.23 13.65 1.49
CA PRO A 383 5.05 12.61 0.49
C PRO A 383 3.93 11.60 0.85
N GLU A 384 3.69 11.42 2.15
CA GLU A 384 2.67 10.50 2.68
C GLU A 384 1.25 10.90 2.27
N ILE A 385 0.99 12.21 2.03
CA ILE A 385 -0.35 12.70 1.68
C ILE A 385 -0.76 12.18 0.31
N GLY A 386 0.13 12.33 -0.68
CA GLY A 386 -0.15 11.88 -2.04
C GLY A 386 -0.30 10.36 -2.13
N SER A 387 0.57 9.62 -1.46
CA SER A 387 0.48 8.15 -1.42
C SER A 387 -0.77 7.67 -0.70
N THR A 388 -1.16 8.28 0.42
CA THR A 388 -2.38 7.90 1.17
C THR A 388 -3.64 8.06 0.33
N ILE A 389 -3.80 9.19 -0.39
CA ILE A 389 -4.94 9.41 -1.29
C ILE A 389 -4.96 8.33 -2.39
N SER A 390 -3.80 8.05 -2.98
CA SER A 390 -3.68 7.10 -4.08
C SER A 390 -3.95 5.66 -3.64
N TRP A 391 -3.46 5.24 -2.47
CA TRP A 391 -3.77 3.95 -1.89
C TRP A 391 -5.24 3.82 -1.50
N PHE A 392 -5.84 4.87 -0.90
CA PHE A 392 -7.28 4.90 -0.61
C PHE A 392 -8.11 4.70 -1.88
N GLY A 393 -7.75 5.42 -2.96
CA GLY A 393 -8.37 5.24 -4.28
C GLY A 393 -8.22 3.81 -4.78
N GLY A 394 -7.04 3.20 -4.65
CA GLY A 394 -6.77 1.82 -5.03
C GLY A 394 -7.65 0.80 -4.31
N GLN A 395 -7.95 1.02 -3.03
CA GLN A 395 -8.82 0.12 -2.27
C GLN A 395 -10.29 0.28 -2.65
N ILE A 396 -10.78 1.52 -2.75
CA ILE A 396 -12.20 1.75 -3.09
C ILE A 396 -12.51 1.30 -4.52
N PHE A 397 -11.66 1.65 -5.50
CA PHE A 397 -11.82 1.17 -6.87
C PHE A 397 -11.62 -0.35 -6.96
N GLY A 398 -10.72 -0.93 -6.15
CA GLY A 398 -10.52 -2.37 -6.06
C GLY A 398 -11.80 -3.10 -5.64
N ALA A 399 -12.47 -2.62 -4.58
CA ALA A 399 -13.75 -3.15 -4.15
C ALA A 399 -14.82 -3.04 -5.26
N VAL A 400 -14.92 -1.88 -5.90
CA VAL A 400 -15.87 -1.65 -7.00
C VAL A 400 -15.56 -2.57 -8.20
N PHE A 401 -14.28 -2.75 -8.55
CA PHE A 401 -13.90 -3.60 -9.68
C PHE A 401 -14.16 -5.08 -9.39
N ILE A 402 -13.92 -5.55 -8.16
CA ILE A 402 -14.27 -6.91 -7.77
C ILE A 402 -15.78 -7.14 -7.95
N ILE A 403 -16.62 -6.22 -7.49
CA ILE A 403 -18.08 -6.31 -7.64
C ILE A 403 -18.48 -6.32 -9.12
N ALA A 404 -17.97 -5.38 -9.91
CA ALA A 404 -18.27 -5.26 -11.32
C ALA A 404 -17.83 -6.52 -12.11
N GLN A 405 -16.61 -7.02 -11.85
CA GLN A 405 -16.07 -8.21 -12.50
C GLN A 405 -16.82 -9.47 -12.09
N SER A 406 -17.23 -9.59 -10.82
CA SER A 406 -18.05 -10.72 -10.35
C SER A 406 -19.44 -10.72 -11.00
N ALA A 407 -20.01 -9.55 -11.31
CA ALA A 407 -21.29 -9.44 -12.02
C ALA A 407 -21.17 -9.80 -13.52
N MET A 408 -19.97 -9.80 -14.10
CA MET A 408 -19.68 -10.12 -15.50
C MET A 408 -19.32 -11.61 -15.72
N VAL A 409 -19.45 -12.45 -14.70
CA VAL A 409 -19.24 -13.90 -14.81
C VAL A 409 -20.31 -14.50 -15.74
N ALA A 410 -19.89 -15.35 -16.67
CA ALA A 410 -20.79 -16.00 -17.61
C ALA A 410 -21.77 -16.95 -16.91
N GLY A 411 -22.94 -17.12 -17.50
CA GLY A 411 -23.96 -18.03 -16.97
C GLY A 411 -23.60 -19.52 -17.10
N PRO A 412 -24.43 -20.41 -16.51
CA PRO A 412 -24.20 -21.86 -16.55
C PRO A 412 -24.32 -22.46 -17.96
N SER A 413 -24.96 -21.77 -18.91
CA SER A 413 -25.12 -22.20 -20.30
C SER A 413 -23.93 -21.81 -21.20
N ALA A 414 -22.95 -21.06 -20.69
CA ALA A 414 -21.78 -20.68 -21.44
C ALA A 414 -20.77 -21.84 -21.57
N ASN A 415 -19.85 -21.75 -22.53
CA ASN A 415 -18.81 -22.74 -22.74
C ASN A 415 -17.41 -22.10 -22.65
N PRO A 416 -16.62 -22.43 -21.63
CA PRO A 416 -16.99 -23.18 -20.42
C PRO A 416 -17.97 -22.41 -19.53
N PRO A 417 -18.77 -23.10 -18.68
CA PRO A 417 -19.70 -22.42 -17.78
C PRO A 417 -18.94 -21.57 -16.75
N TYR A 418 -19.53 -20.42 -16.36
CA TYR A 418 -18.98 -19.51 -15.38
C TYR A 418 -17.62 -18.87 -15.71
N HIS A 419 -17.20 -18.89 -17.00
CA HIS A 419 -15.94 -18.25 -17.40
C HIS A 419 -15.96 -16.72 -17.17
N MET A 420 -14.78 -16.14 -16.92
CA MET A 420 -14.60 -14.72 -16.58
C MET A 420 -14.03 -13.90 -17.74
N ARG A 421 -14.25 -14.27 -19.00
CA ARG A 421 -13.66 -13.58 -20.15
C ARG A 421 -14.04 -12.09 -20.20
N TRP A 422 -15.29 -11.74 -19.93
CA TRP A 422 -15.74 -10.35 -19.89
C TRP A 422 -15.13 -9.56 -18.74
N SER A 423 -14.96 -10.19 -17.58
CA SER A 423 -14.30 -9.61 -16.41
C SER A 423 -12.84 -9.29 -16.70
N LEU A 424 -12.12 -10.19 -17.36
CA LEU A 424 -10.72 -9.98 -17.77
C LEU A 424 -10.64 -8.91 -18.88
N THR A 425 -11.59 -8.87 -19.81
CA THR A 425 -11.69 -7.82 -20.83
C THR A 425 -11.90 -6.44 -20.19
N PHE A 426 -12.77 -6.33 -19.18
CA PHE A 426 -12.94 -5.10 -18.40
C PHE A 426 -11.63 -4.62 -17.80
N ALA A 427 -10.85 -5.52 -17.18
CA ALA A 427 -9.54 -5.17 -16.62
C ALA A 427 -8.55 -4.68 -17.70
N ALA A 428 -8.52 -5.35 -18.85
CA ALA A 428 -7.67 -4.97 -19.98
C ALA A 428 -8.06 -3.58 -20.56
N ILE A 429 -9.35 -3.30 -20.71
CA ILE A 429 -9.86 -2.00 -21.18
C ILE A 429 -9.44 -0.90 -20.20
N LEU A 430 -9.65 -1.09 -18.91
CA LEU A 430 -9.25 -0.08 -17.91
C LEU A 430 -7.74 0.15 -17.90
N SER A 431 -6.94 -0.91 -17.98
CA SER A 431 -5.49 -0.75 -18.04
C SER A 431 -5.04 0.04 -19.28
N ALA A 432 -5.68 -0.16 -20.43
CA ALA A 432 -5.40 0.56 -21.68
C ALA A 432 -5.86 2.03 -21.62
N VAL A 433 -7.02 2.31 -21.05
CA VAL A 433 -7.57 3.67 -20.92
C VAL A 433 -6.70 4.55 -20.04
N PHE A 434 -6.17 4.00 -18.94
CA PHE A 434 -5.35 4.76 -18.00
C PHE A 434 -3.85 4.73 -18.29
N LEU A 435 -3.40 3.94 -19.28
CA LEU A 435 -2.01 3.89 -19.73
C LEU A 435 -1.44 5.24 -20.18
N PRO A 436 -2.14 6.08 -20.98
CA PRO A 436 -1.56 7.31 -21.51
C PRO A 436 -1.28 8.36 -20.44
N ALA A 437 -2.06 8.41 -19.34
CA ALA A 437 -2.00 9.50 -18.39
C ALA A 437 -0.62 9.65 -17.71
N PRO A 438 0.03 8.61 -17.15
CA PRO A 438 1.38 8.73 -16.63
C PRO A 438 2.44 9.01 -17.69
N LEU A 439 2.22 8.53 -18.94
CA LEU A 439 3.15 8.75 -20.04
C LEU A 439 3.16 10.21 -20.51
N LEU A 440 2.01 10.89 -20.41
CA LEU A 440 1.85 12.29 -20.78
C LEU A 440 2.39 13.27 -19.73
N LEU A 441 2.72 12.79 -18.51
CA LEU A 441 3.15 13.65 -17.41
C LEU A 441 4.30 14.58 -17.81
N THR A 442 5.32 14.08 -18.52
CA THR A 442 6.47 14.88 -18.94
C THR A 442 6.14 15.96 -19.97
N LEU A 443 5.04 15.78 -20.73
CA LEU A 443 4.55 16.79 -21.66
C LEU A 443 3.76 17.88 -20.94
N VAL A 444 3.04 17.50 -19.88
CA VAL A 444 2.19 18.42 -19.08
C VAL A 444 3.01 19.17 -18.04
N ASP A 445 3.99 18.52 -17.42
CA ASP A 445 4.82 19.09 -16.37
C ASP A 445 6.29 18.62 -16.51
N PRO A 446 7.06 19.25 -17.38
CA PRO A 446 8.48 18.90 -17.59
C PRO A 446 9.35 19.09 -16.33
N GLY A 447 8.93 19.97 -15.43
CA GLY A 447 9.63 20.26 -14.16
C GLY A 447 9.29 19.33 -13.00
N ALA A 448 8.30 18.44 -13.16
CA ALA A 448 7.82 17.58 -12.07
C ALA A 448 8.92 16.72 -11.40
N LEU A 449 9.93 16.32 -12.18
CA LEU A 449 11.03 15.45 -11.75
C LEU A 449 12.18 16.17 -11.03
N ARG A 450 12.18 17.50 -11.00
CA ARG A 450 13.30 18.31 -10.51
C ARG A 450 12.90 19.30 -9.41
N ARG A 451 11.68 19.27 -8.93
CA ARG A 451 11.16 20.27 -7.98
C ARG A 451 11.93 20.32 -6.67
N ARG A 452 12.29 19.17 -6.10
CA ARG A 452 13.10 19.10 -4.88
C ARG A 452 14.52 19.61 -5.09
N GLU A 453 15.16 19.24 -6.19
CA GLU A 453 16.52 19.72 -6.53
C GLU A 453 16.52 21.23 -6.77
N GLN A 454 15.55 21.76 -7.51
CA GLN A 454 15.42 23.19 -7.74
C GLN A 454 15.21 23.96 -6.44
N TRP A 455 14.32 23.47 -5.58
CA TRP A 455 14.07 24.14 -4.28
C TRP A 455 15.32 24.09 -3.39
N HIS A 456 16.04 22.97 -3.34
CA HIS A 456 17.25 22.83 -2.55
C HIS A 456 18.34 23.77 -3.03
N ASN A 457 18.53 23.88 -4.35
CA ASN A 457 19.48 24.79 -4.95
C ASN A 457 19.13 26.25 -4.67
N THR A 458 17.87 26.63 -4.84
CA THR A 458 17.39 27.99 -4.53
C THR A 458 17.54 28.33 -3.05
N SER A 459 17.28 27.39 -2.13
CA SER A 459 17.46 27.61 -0.71
C SER A 459 18.94 27.76 -0.29
N LEU A 460 19.85 27.06 -0.97
CA LEU A 460 21.30 27.21 -0.79
C LEU A 460 21.82 28.54 -1.37
N GLU A 461 21.29 29.00 -2.49
CA GLU A 461 21.63 30.30 -3.08
C GLU A 461 21.15 31.43 -2.16
N THR A 462 19.90 31.41 -1.70
CA THR A 462 19.36 32.40 -0.74
C THR A 462 20.12 32.40 0.58
N ALA A 463 20.59 31.26 1.07
CA ALA A 463 21.40 31.18 2.28
C ALA A 463 22.82 31.73 2.06
N ARG A 464 23.38 31.62 0.84
CA ARG A 464 24.69 32.22 0.48
C ARG A 464 24.59 33.74 0.31
N ASP A 465 23.51 34.24 -0.28
CA ASP A 465 23.29 35.66 -0.49
C ASP A 465 22.94 36.42 0.81
N SER A 466 22.54 35.67 1.85
CA SER A 466 22.24 36.22 3.19
C SER A 466 23.40 36.11 4.20
N ALA A 467 24.51 35.44 3.82
CA ALA A 467 25.73 35.29 4.64
C ALA A 467 26.85 36.21 4.17
#